data_b0efd490d8f9fcbebdedb8dd9e0145f2
#
_entry.id   b0efd490d8f9fcbebdedb8dd9e0145f2
#
_cell.length_a   1.000
_cell.length_b   1.000
_cell.length_c   1.000
_cell.angle_alpha   90.00
_cell.angle_beta   90.00
_cell.angle_gamma   90.00
#
_symmetry.space_group_name_H-M   'P 1'
#
loop_
_entity.id
_entity.type
_entity.pdbx_description
1 polymer ?
#
loop_
_entity_poly.entity_id
_entity_poly.type
_entity_poly.pdbx_seq_one_letter_code
_entity_poly.pdbx_strand_id
1 'polypeptide(L)'
;MAAALAGMLGPVLFVGVLLALTALQYDFMVGIGWRPLADPAGAWPSGLALSPYGPLLDANFVTCGLLLMLFATGLHIGAEGSRGLETGPALLFVAGVAMALMCFETDPIHRVGPRSLHGLVHDAAFVLFVLAMLAAIFSLWRSFRKDLHWRGHARYTLATGMLAVLFLLLPGVAYYLFVVTLLAWIFVTARRLWAHPPTASSPRSRAEE
;
A
#
# COMPACT_ATOMS: atom_id res chain seq x y z
N MET A 1 -1.38 19.06 3.88
CA MET A 1 -1.69 18.42 5.17
C MET A 1 -2.67 17.25 5.03
N ALA A 2 -3.80 17.37 4.33
CA ALA A 2 -4.76 16.25 4.12
C ALA A 2 -4.11 14.97 3.55
N ALA A 3 -3.25 15.10 2.55
CA ALA A 3 -2.55 13.97 1.95
C ALA A 3 -1.63 13.22 2.93
N ALA A 4 -0.92 13.94 3.80
CA ALA A 4 -0.09 13.32 4.83
C ALA A 4 -0.95 12.57 5.87
N LEU A 5 -2.10 13.14 6.26
CA LEU A 5 -3.07 12.44 7.11
C LEU A 5 -3.58 11.17 6.43
N ALA A 6 -3.94 11.23 5.15
CA ALA A 6 -4.39 10.07 4.40
C ALA A 6 -3.34 8.94 4.41
N GLY A 7 -2.07 9.27 4.15
CA GLY A 7 -0.98 8.29 4.20
C GLY A 7 -0.68 7.73 5.59
N MET A 8 -1.05 8.43 6.68
CA MET A 8 -0.96 7.89 8.04
C MET A 8 -2.19 7.06 8.40
N LEU A 9 -3.38 7.50 8.03
CA LEU A 9 -4.64 6.84 8.38
C LEU A 9 -4.82 5.52 7.61
N GLY A 10 -4.45 5.47 6.33
CA GLY A 10 -4.62 4.27 5.50
C GLY A 10 -4.01 3.01 6.13
N PRO A 11 -2.70 2.98 6.46
CA PRO A 11 -2.09 1.84 7.12
C PRO A 11 -2.72 1.46 8.46
N VAL A 12 -3.08 2.43 9.28
CA VAL A 12 -3.71 2.18 10.59
C VAL A 12 -5.10 1.57 10.41
N LEU A 13 -5.90 2.12 9.50
CA LEU A 13 -7.23 1.61 9.18
C LEU A 13 -7.14 0.20 8.60
N PHE A 14 -6.24 -0.02 7.63
CA PHE A 14 -6.06 -1.32 7.00
C PHE A 14 -5.74 -2.40 8.02
N VAL A 15 -4.73 -2.18 8.87
CA VAL A 15 -4.31 -3.12 9.91
C VAL A 15 -5.42 -3.31 10.94
N GLY A 16 -6.06 -2.23 11.39
CA GLY A 16 -7.12 -2.29 12.39
C GLY A 16 -8.31 -3.13 11.94
N VAL A 17 -8.80 -2.91 10.72
CA VAL A 17 -9.91 -3.71 10.15
C VAL A 17 -9.48 -5.14 9.93
N LEU A 18 -8.29 -5.38 9.38
CA LEU A 18 -7.78 -6.73 9.16
C LEU A 18 -7.68 -7.54 10.45
N LEU A 19 -7.11 -6.96 11.51
CA LEU A 19 -7.00 -7.61 12.82
C LEU A 19 -8.37 -7.86 13.46
N ALA A 20 -9.27 -6.87 13.40
CA ALA A 20 -10.62 -7.01 13.93
C ALA A 20 -11.40 -8.13 13.23
N LEU A 21 -11.37 -8.15 11.89
CA LEU A 21 -12.03 -9.20 11.11
C LEU A 21 -11.38 -10.57 11.34
N THR A 22 -10.05 -10.63 11.44
CA THR A 22 -9.36 -11.88 11.75
C THR A 22 -9.78 -12.44 13.11
N ALA A 23 -9.92 -11.59 14.12
CA ALA A 23 -10.38 -12.01 15.45
C ALA A 23 -11.86 -12.44 15.43
N LEU A 24 -12.73 -11.68 14.77
CA LEU A 24 -14.16 -11.98 14.68
C LEU A 24 -14.47 -13.21 13.81
N GLN A 25 -13.65 -13.50 12.82
CA GLN A 25 -13.85 -14.56 11.82
C GLN A 25 -12.78 -15.65 11.90
N TYR A 26 -12.16 -15.83 13.06
CA TYR A 26 -11.06 -16.78 13.25
C TYR A 26 -11.47 -18.20 12.83
N ASP A 27 -12.61 -18.70 13.32
CA ASP A 27 -13.11 -20.04 13.02
C ASP A 27 -13.43 -20.21 11.53
N PHE A 28 -13.97 -19.17 10.89
CA PHE A 28 -14.19 -19.17 9.45
C PHE A 28 -12.87 -19.32 8.69
N MET A 29 -11.86 -18.51 9.03
CA MET A 29 -10.54 -18.56 8.37
C MET A 29 -9.86 -19.92 8.56
N VAL A 30 -9.93 -20.49 9.77
CA VAL A 30 -9.43 -21.85 10.01
C VAL A 30 -10.22 -22.87 9.20
N GLY A 31 -11.52 -22.71 9.08
CA GLY A 31 -12.41 -23.59 8.30
C GLY A 31 -12.08 -23.60 6.80
N ILE A 32 -11.63 -22.48 6.24
CA ILE A 32 -11.17 -22.39 4.84
C ILE A 32 -9.69 -22.78 4.66
N GLY A 33 -9.03 -23.29 5.72
CA GLY A 33 -7.66 -23.82 5.64
C GLY A 33 -6.56 -22.85 6.07
N TRP A 34 -6.89 -21.70 6.67
CA TRP A 34 -5.87 -20.78 7.18
C TRP A 34 -5.12 -21.35 8.38
N ARG A 35 -3.79 -21.37 8.26
CA ARG A 35 -2.88 -21.83 9.30
C ARG A 35 -1.79 -20.78 9.53
N PRO A 36 -2.05 -19.77 10.40
CA PRO A 36 -1.23 -18.57 10.47
C PRO A 36 0.26 -18.80 10.73
N LEU A 37 0.61 -19.88 11.45
CA LEU A 37 2.00 -20.19 11.77
C LEU A 37 2.62 -21.27 10.86
N ALA A 38 1.80 -22.22 10.36
CA ALA A 38 2.30 -23.33 9.56
C ALA A 38 2.23 -23.06 8.06
N ASP A 39 1.13 -22.50 7.60
CA ASP A 39 0.90 -22.14 6.20
C ASP A 39 0.04 -20.88 6.10
N PRO A 40 0.59 -19.69 6.42
CA PRO A 40 -0.14 -18.44 6.36
C PRO A 40 -0.54 -18.03 4.94
N ALA A 41 0.09 -18.61 3.92
CA ALA A 41 -0.23 -18.38 2.51
C ALA A 41 -1.29 -19.36 1.97
N GLY A 42 -1.63 -20.42 2.71
CA GLY A 42 -2.66 -21.39 2.32
C GLY A 42 -4.06 -20.78 2.22
N ALA A 43 -4.35 -19.79 3.06
CA ALA A 43 -5.50 -18.91 2.90
C ALA A 43 -5.02 -17.47 3.15
N TRP A 44 -5.01 -16.66 2.10
CA TRP A 44 -4.60 -15.26 2.18
C TRP A 44 -5.54 -14.47 3.08
N PRO A 45 -5.09 -13.38 3.73
CA PRO A 45 -5.98 -12.51 4.50
C PRO A 45 -7.20 -11.99 3.72
N SER A 46 -7.08 -11.88 2.39
CA SER A 46 -8.20 -11.57 1.50
C SER A 46 -9.31 -12.62 1.51
N GLY A 47 -9.05 -13.84 1.98
CA GLY A 47 -10.08 -14.86 2.24
C GLY A 47 -11.17 -14.40 3.22
N LEU A 48 -10.88 -13.40 4.07
CA LEU A 48 -11.87 -12.74 4.92
C LEU A 48 -13.01 -12.08 4.12
N ALA A 49 -12.77 -11.71 2.84
CA ALA A 49 -13.82 -11.18 1.97
C ALA A 49 -14.93 -12.19 1.71
N LEU A 50 -14.64 -13.49 1.80
CA LEU A 50 -15.61 -14.58 1.65
C LEU A 50 -16.44 -14.84 2.92
N SER A 51 -16.13 -14.17 4.03
CA SER A 51 -16.81 -14.33 5.32
C SER A 51 -18.12 -13.51 5.36
N PRO A 52 -19.01 -13.75 6.35
CA PRO A 52 -20.22 -12.94 6.55
C PRO A 52 -19.95 -11.43 6.71
N TYR A 53 -18.74 -11.04 7.14
CA TYR A 53 -18.30 -9.65 7.25
C TYR A 53 -17.39 -9.22 6.10
N GLY A 54 -17.32 -9.99 5.01
CA GLY A 54 -16.50 -9.71 3.82
C GLY A 54 -16.67 -8.29 3.27
N PRO A 55 -17.90 -7.74 3.15
CA PRO A 55 -18.11 -6.37 2.66
C PRO A 55 -17.36 -5.29 3.46
N LEU A 56 -17.01 -5.54 4.74
CA LEU A 56 -16.18 -4.60 5.50
C LEU A 56 -14.72 -4.62 5.03
N LEU A 57 -14.21 -5.78 4.62
CA LEU A 57 -12.87 -5.87 4.03
C LEU A 57 -12.83 -5.22 2.65
N ASP A 58 -13.87 -5.43 1.84
CA ASP A 58 -13.98 -4.81 0.51
C ASP A 58 -14.01 -3.28 0.63
N ALA A 59 -14.83 -2.75 1.55
CA ALA A 59 -14.86 -1.33 1.86
C ALA A 59 -13.49 -0.81 2.36
N ASN A 60 -12.77 -1.64 3.13
CA ASN A 60 -11.42 -1.30 3.60
C ASN A 60 -10.42 -1.20 2.44
N PHE A 61 -10.44 -2.12 1.48
CA PHE A 61 -9.60 -2.04 0.28
C PHE A 61 -9.87 -0.77 -0.52
N VAL A 62 -11.14 -0.45 -0.77
CA VAL A 62 -11.53 0.78 -1.49
C VAL A 62 -11.06 2.02 -0.73
N THR A 63 -11.37 2.11 0.56
CA THR A 63 -11.02 3.27 1.39
C THR A 63 -9.51 3.48 1.46
N CYS A 64 -8.74 2.41 1.74
CA CYS A 64 -7.30 2.49 1.82
C CYS A 64 -6.64 2.78 0.46
N GLY A 65 -7.21 2.26 -0.63
CA GLY A 65 -6.79 2.60 -1.98
C GLY A 65 -6.97 4.09 -2.28
N LEU A 66 -8.14 4.68 -1.94
CA LEU A 66 -8.40 6.11 -2.07
C LEU A 66 -7.46 6.96 -1.20
N LEU A 67 -7.21 6.55 0.04
CA LEU A 67 -6.26 7.22 0.92
C LEU A 67 -4.83 7.17 0.37
N LEU A 68 -4.42 6.06 -0.24
CA LEU A 68 -3.11 5.93 -0.90
C LEU A 68 -3.01 6.83 -2.14
N MET A 69 -4.07 6.93 -2.95
CA MET A 69 -4.10 7.86 -4.09
C MET A 69 -4.00 9.31 -3.63
N LEU A 70 -4.71 9.69 -2.56
CA LEU A 70 -4.64 11.04 -2.00
C LEU A 70 -3.23 11.34 -1.45
N PHE A 71 -2.61 10.37 -0.78
CA PHE A 71 -1.23 10.49 -0.31
C PHE A 71 -0.25 10.66 -1.47
N ALA A 72 -0.39 9.85 -2.53
CA ALA A 72 0.43 9.94 -3.74
C ALA A 72 0.33 11.31 -4.41
N THR A 73 -0.90 11.84 -4.54
CA THR A 73 -1.15 13.20 -5.06
C THR A 73 -0.45 14.27 -4.21
N GLY A 74 -0.51 14.14 -2.89
CA GLY A 74 0.18 15.07 -2.00
C GLY A 74 1.71 15.01 -2.11
N LEU A 75 2.28 13.82 -2.31
CA LEU A 75 3.71 13.67 -2.60
C LEU A 75 4.08 14.33 -3.94
N HIS A 76 3.23 14.19 -4.96
CA HIS A 76 3.45 14.82 -6.27
C HIS A 76 3.47 16.35 -6.15
N ILE A 77 2.46 16.94 -5.54
CA ILE A 77 2.36 18.40 -5.34
C ILE A 77 3.50 18.92 -4.44
N GLY A 78 3.86 18.16 -3.41
CA GLY A 78 4.95 18.52 -2.49
C GLY A 78 6.34 18.47 -3.12
N ALA A 79 6.43 17.86 -4.29
CA ALA A 79 7.66 17.68 -5.05
C ALA A 79 7.75 18.62 -6.27
N GLU A 80 6.77 19.51 -6.47
CA GLU A 80 6.81 20.52 -7.52
C GLU A 80 8.04 21.41 -7.34
N GLY A 81 8.99 21.29 -8.26
CA GLY A 81 10.31 21.94 -8.23
C GLY A 81 11.50 20.95 -8.15
N SER A 82 11.29 19.71 -7.78
CA SER A 82 12.33 18.68 -7.78
C SER A 82 12.24 17.83 -9.05
N ARG A 83 13.07 18.16 -10.06
CA ARG A 83 13.14 17.38 -11.32
C ARG A 83 13.36 15.89 -11.01
N GLY A 84 12.40 15.04 -11.40
CA GLY A 84 12.49 13.57 -11.29
C GLY A 84 11.64 12.94 -10.19
N LEU A 85 10.80 13.71 -9.47
CA LEU A 85 9.86 13.18 -8.46
C LEU A 85 8.48 12.79 -9.04
N GLU A 86 8.29 12.83 -10.35
CA GLU A 86 6.98 12.56 -10.98
C GLU A 86 6.61 11.08 -11.01
N THR A 87 7.58 10.22 -11.31
CA THR A 87 7.33 8.77 -11.53
C THR A 87 6.92 8.03 -10.25
N GLY A 88 7.57 8.33 -9.13
CA GLY A 88 7.30 7.64 -7.86
C GLY A 88 5.87 7.84 -7.36
N PRO A 89 5.38 9.09 -7.23
CA PRO A 89 3.99 9.36 -6.87
C PRO A 89 2.98 8.79 -7.88
N ALA A 90 3.25 8.85 -9.19
CA ALA A 90 2.38 8.25 -10.19
C ALA A 90 2.24 6.73 -9.99
N LEU A 91 3.33 6.04 -9.71
CA LEU A 91 3.31 4.60 -9.40
C LEU A 91 2.57 4.30 -8.08
N LEU A 92 2.71 5.16 -7.05
CA LEU A 92 1.92 5.05 -5.82
C LEU A 92 0.42 5.25 -6.09
N PHE A 93 0.08 6.17 -6.98
CA PHE A 93 -1.32 6.36 -7.38
C PHE A 93 -1.87 5.10 -8.06
N VAL A 94 -1.10 4.50 -8.98
CA VAL A 94 -1.46 3.21 -9.61
C VAL A 94 -1.61 2.11 -8.57
N ALA A 95 -0.72 2.05 -7.56
CA ALA A 95 -0.87 1.11 -6.45
C ALA A 95 -2.15 1.35 -5.65
N GLY A 96 -2.56 2.60 -5.44
CA GLY A 96 -3.83 2.96 -4.80
C GLY A 96 -5.04 2.48 -5.59
N VAL A 97 -5.03 2.65 -6.92
CA VAL A 97 -6.07 2.11 -7.82
C VAL A 97 -6.11 0.58 -7.72
N ALA A 98 -4.96 -0.07 -7.82
CA ALA A 98 -4.87 -1.52 -7.71
C ALA A 98 -5.38 -2.03 -6.35
N MET A 99 -5.05 -1.34 -5.25
CA MET A 99 -5.57 -1.66 -3.92
C MET A 99 -7.10 -1.54 -3.86
N ALA A 100 -7.69 -0.49 -4.45
CA ALA A 100 -9.14 -0.34 -4.50
C ALA A 100 -9.81 -1.47 -5.32
N LEU A 101 -9.18 -1.92 -6.42
CA LEU A 101 -9.67 -3.02 -7.23
C LEU A 101 -9.62 -4.39 -6.51
N MET A 102 -8.85 -4.54 -5.42
CA MET A 102 -8.91 -5.76 -4.60
C MET A 102 -10.23 -5.93 -3.83
N CYS A 103 -11.17 -4.98 -3.93
CA CYS A 103 -12.54 -5.14 -3.43
C CYS A 103 -13.37 -6.20 -4.20
N PHE A 104 -12.92 -6.62 -5.39
CA PHE A 104 -13.50 -7.78 -6.04
C PHE A 104 -13.10 -9.04 -5.27
N GLU A 105 -14.09 -9.84 -4.89
CA GLU A 105 -13.86 -11.01 -4.04
C GLU A 105 -12.90 -12.02 -4.68
N THR A 106 -11.99 -12.55 -3.89
CA THR A 106 -11.14 -13.68 -4.31
C THR A 106 -11.96 -14.95 -4.48
N ASP A 107 -11.51 -15.88 -5.30
CA ASP A 107 -12.14 -17.19 -5.42
C ASP A 107 -11.89 -18.04 -4.14
N PRO A 108 -12.86 -18.86 -3.73
CA PRO A 108 -12.65 -19.82 -2.65
C PRO A 108 -11.47 -20.77 -2.96
N ILE A 109 -10.66 -21.08 -1.95
CA ILE A 109 -9.45 -21.90 -2.09
C ILE A 109 -9.76 -23.29 -2.69
N HIS A 110 -10.92 -23.84 -2.34
CA HIS A 110 -11.36 -25.18 -2.81
C HIS A 110 -12.29 -25.11 -4.03
N ARG A 111 -12.23 -24.01 -4.79
CA ARG A 111 -13.07 -23.87 -5.99
C ARG A 111 -12.71 -24.96 -7.00
N VAL A 112 -13.72 -25.73 -7.39
CA VAL A 112 -13.63 -26.66 -8.52
C VAL A 112 -14.14 -25.96 -9.77
N GLY A 113 -13.28 -25.82 -10.80
CA GLY A 113 -13.63 -25.20 -12.07
C GLY A 113 -12.78 -23.97 -12.41
N PRO A 114 -13.08 -23.27 -13.51
CA PRO A 114 -12.32 -22.09 -13.94
C PRO A 114 -12.48 -20.94 -12.93
N ARG A 115 -11.47 -20.08 -12.86
CA ARG A 115 -11.50 -18.87 -12.02
C ARG A 115 -12.65 -17.95 -12.41
N SER A 116 -13.23 -17.28 -11.41
CA SER A 116 -14.24 -16.25 -11.67
C SER A 116 -13.58 -14.99 -12.21
N LEU A 117 -14.39 -14.14 -12.87
CA LEU A 117 -13.90 -12.83 -13.29
C LEU A 117 -13.47 -11.98 -12.07
N HIS A 118 -14.20 -12.04 -10.96
CA HIS A 118 -13.89 -11.35 -9.71
C HIS A 118 -12.52 -11.81 -9.18
N GLY A 119 -12.29 -13.11 -9.03
CA GLY A 119 -11.02 -13.66 -8.58
C GLY A 119 -9.85 -13.30 -9.51
N LEU A 120 -10.07 -13.29 -10.83
CA LEU A 120 -9.04 -12.84 -11.80
C LEU A 120 -8.70 -11.36 -11.63
N VAL A 121 -9.71 -10.50 -11.43
CA VAL A 121 -9.49 -9.06 -11.19
C VAL A 121 -8.75 -8.85 -9.87
N HIS A 122 -9.14 -9.56 -8.79
CA HIS A 122 -8.47 -9.50 -7.50
C HIS A 122 -6.99 -9.87 -7.60
N ASP A 123 -6.69 -11.02 -8.22
CA ASP A 123 -5.32 -11.50 -8.37
C ASP A 123 -4.47 -10.55 -9.23
N ALA A 124 -5.02 -10.06 -10.35
CA ALA A 124 -4.34 -9.10 -11.22
C ALA A 124 -4.10 -7.76 -10.48
N ALA A 125 -5.08 -7.29 -9.71
CA ALA A 125 -4.97 -6.10 -8.89
C ALA A 125 -3.90 -6.26 -7.81
N PHE A 126 -3.83 -7.41 -7.15
CA PHE A 126 -2.77 -7.70 -6.18
C PHE A 126 -1.38 -7.67 -6.82
N VAL A 127 -1.18 -8.34 -7.96
CA VAL A 127 0.11 -8.32 -8.68
C VAL A 127 0.47 -6.90 -9.09
N LEU A 128 -0.48 -6.13 -9.64
CA LEU A 128 -0.27 -4.74 -10.02
C LEU A 128 0.10 -3.88 -8.81
N PHE A 129 -0.59 -4.06 -7.67
CA PHE A 129 -0.28 -3.37 -6.41
C PHE A 129 1.17 -3.61 -5.98
N VAL A 130 1.61 -4.89 -5.93
CA VAL A 130 2.97 -5.26 -5.53
C VAL A 130 4.01 -4.62 -6.45
N LEU A 131 3.83 -4.77 -7.77
CA LEU A 131 4.78 -4.23 -8.76
C LEU A 131 4.84 -2.70 -8.70
N ALA A 132 3.69 -2.03 -8.64
CA ALA A 132 3.60 -0.58 -8.58
C ALA A 132 4.21 -0.03 -7.27
N MET A 133 3.95 -0.68 -6.12
CA MET A 133 4.54 -0.29 -4.83
C MET A 133 6.05 -0.41 -4.83
N LEU A 134 6.61 -1.54 -5.27
CA LEU A 134 8.06 -1.73 -5.32
C LEU A 134 8.71 -0.75 -6.28
N ALA A 135 8.14 -0.58 -7.48
CA ALA A 135 8.63 0.40 -8.46
C ALA A 135 8.57 1.84 -7.90
N ALA A 136 7.49 2.20 -7.17
CA ALA A 136 7.35 3.48 -6.52
C ALA A 136 8.45 3.72 -5.46
N ILE A 137 8.68 2.74 -4.58
CA ILE A 137 9.70 2.82 -3.53
C ILE A 137 11.09 3.05 -4.13
N PHE A 138 11.48 2.29 -5.16
CA PHE A 138 12.80 2.45 -5.80
C PHE A 138 12.90 3.74 -6.61
N SER A 139 11.82 4.20 -7.25
CA SER A 139 11.77 5.49 -7.93
C SER A 139 11.92 6.64 -6.93
N LEU A 140 11.15 6.63 -5.83
CA LEU A 140 11.22 7.62 -4.77
C LEU A 140 12.57 7.62 -4.07
N TRP A 141 13.19 6.46 -3.83
CA TRP A 141 14.56 6.40 -3.32
C TRP A 141 15.54 7.20 -4.20
N ARG A 142 15.49 7.00 -5.53
CA ARG A 142 16.34 7.73 -6.47
C ARG A 142 16.11 9.24 -6.41
N SER A 143 14.86 9.65 -6.28
CA SER A 143 14.47 11.06 -6.20
C SER A 143 14.86 11.67 -4.85
N PHE A 144 14.57 10.99 -3.74
CA PHE A 144 14.90 11.44 -2.39
C PHE A 144 16.40 11.61 -2.16
N ARG A 145 17.24 10.84 -2.84
CA ARG A 145 18.71 11.03 -2.77
C ARG A 145 19.18 12.37 -3.31
N LYS A 146 18.45 12.94 -4.27
CA LYS A 146 18.80 14.19 -4.94
C LYS A 146 18.24 15.42 -4.23
N ASP A 147 17.20 15.24 -3.41
CA ASP A 147 16.52 16.29 -2.68
C ASP A 147 17.12 16.44 -1.28
N LEU A 148 17.57 17.66 -0.91
CA LEU A 148 18.19 17.93 0.37
C LEU A 148 17.28 17.64 1.56
N HIS A 149 15.96 17.91 1.43
CA HIS A 149 14.99 17.69 2.48
C HIS A 149 14.69 16.21 2.69
N TRP A 150 14.73 15.39 1.62
CA TRP A 150 14.42 13.97 1.63
C TRP A 150 15.64 13.05 1.73
N ARG A 151 16.87 13.57 1.59
CA ARG A 151 18.11 12.78 1.56
C ARG A 151 18.29 11.84 2.75
N GLY A 152 17.95 12.30 3.96
CA GLY A 152 17.99 11.45 5.15
C GLY A 152 16.98 10.28 5.11
N HIS A 153 15.86 10.45 4.43
CA HIS A 153 14.83 9.43 4.27
C HIS A 153 15.13 8.43 3.13
N ALA A 154 16.03 8.79 2.21
CA ALA A 154 16.37 7.93 1.08
C ALA A 154 16.95 6.57 1.51
N ARG A 155 17.80 6.54 2.55
CA ARG A 155 18.38 5.29 3.07
C ARG A 155 17.32 4.37 3.63
N TYR A 156 16.38 4.92 4.40
CA TYR A 156 15.22 4.18 4.93
C TYR A 156 14.38 3.62 3.78
N THR A 157 14.07 4.42 2.77
CA THR A 157 13.29 4.02 1.60
C THR A 157 13.96 2.88 0.83
N LEU A 158 15.29 2.94 0.63
CA LEU A 158 16.04 1.85 0.00
C LEU A 158 16.00 0.57 0.84
N ALA A 159 16.30 0.69 2.14
CA ALA A 159 16.29 -0.47 3.05
C ALA A 159 14.90 -1.14 3.07
N THR A 160 13.84 -0.35 3.11
CA THR A 160 12.46 -0.86 3.04
C THR A 160 12.20 -1.60 1.72
N GLY A 161 12.62 -1.03 0.57
CA GLY A 161 12.47 -1.69 -0.73
C GLY A 161 13.19 -3.04 -0.80
N MET A 162 14.42 -3.10 -0.30
CA MET A 162 15.21 -4.33 -0.24
C MET A 162 14.59 -5.38 0.68
N LEU A 163 14.10 -4.97 1.85
CA LEU A 163 13.41 -5.86 2.79
C LEU A 163 12.09 -6.36 2.22
N ALA A 164 11.33 -5.50 1.55
CA ALA A 164 10.08 -5.89 0.91
C ALA A 164 10.32 -6.94 -0.18
N VAL A 165 11.32 -6.77 -1.03
CA VAL A 165 11.71 -7.79 -2.02
C VAL A 165 12.14 -9.09 -1.35
N LEU A 166 12.97 -9.02 -0.30
CA LEU A 166 13.41 -10.20 0.44
C LEU A 166 12.22 -10.97 1.02
N PHE A 167 11.30 -10.28 1.71
CA PHE A 167 10.14 -10.92 2.34
C PHE A 167 9.14 -11.45 1.30
N LEU A 168 9.02 -10.82 0.13
CA LEU A 168 8.18 -11.31 -0.95
C LEU A 168 8.70 -12.65 -1.54
N LEU A 169 10.02 -12.85 -1.52
CA LEU A 169 10.66 -14.06 -2.04
C LEU A 169 10.72 -15.21 -1.02
N LEU A 170 10.45 -14.94 0.25
CA LEU A 170 10.46 -15.92 1.32
C LEU A 170 9.05 -16.48 1.56
N PRO A 171 8.92 -17.79 1.82
CA PRO A 171 7.61 -18.40 2.07
C PRO A 171 7.08 -18.09 3.48
N GLY A 172 5.82 -18.39 3.68
CA GLY A 172 5.18 -18.46 4.99
C GLY A 172 5.01 -17.09 5.64
N VAL A 173 5.42 -16.98 6.91
CA VAL A 173 5.25 -15.77 7.75
C VAL A 173 5.87 -14.51 7.13
N ALA A 174 6.88 -14.67 6.27
CA ALA A 174 7.54 -13.54 5.62
C ALA A 174 6.59 -12.68 4.77
N TYR A 175 5.50 -13.25 4.26
CA TYR A 175 4.46 -12.49 3.58
C TYR A 175 3.84 -11.40 4.46
N TYR A 176 3.55 -11.69 5.74
CA TYR A 176 3.05 -10.67 6.66
C TYR A 176 4.08 -9.58 6.91
N LEU A 177 5.37 -9.96 7.00
CA LEU A 177 6.46 -9.00 7.13
C LEU A 177 6.58 -8.11 5.89
N PHE A 178 6.34 -8.66 4.69
CA PHE A 178 6.23 -7.87 3.45
C PHE A 178 5.14 -6.81 3.57
N VAL A 179 3.91 -7.19 3.94
CA VAL A 179 2.79 -6.26 4.08
C VAL A 179 3.08 -5.19 5.14
N VAL A 180 3.55 -5.59 6.33
CA VAL A 180 3.90 -4.66 7.42
C VAL A 180 5.00 -3.68 6.98
N THR A 181 5.99 -4.15 6.23
CA THR A 181 7.08 -3.32 5.71
C THR A 181 6.56 -2.22 4.78
N LEU A 182 5.63 -2.55 3.87
CA LEU A 182 5.02 -1.56 2.99
C LEU A 182 4.16 -0.55 3.76
N LEU A 183 3.32 -1.02 4.68
CA LEU A 183 2.45 -0.15 5.49
C LEU A 183 3.24 0.79 6.39
N ALA A 184 4.29 0.27 7.03
CA ALA A 184 5.21 1.08 7.84
C ALA A 184 5.92 2.15 6.99
N TRP A 185 6.34 1.82 5.78
CA TRP A 185 6.96 2.78 4.88
C TRP A 185 5.98 3.90 4.47
N ILE A 186 4.74 3.56 4.11
CA ILE A 186 3.71 4.56 3.79
C ILE A 186 3.52 5.50 4.98
N PHE A 187 3.32 4.94 6.18
CA PHE A 187 3.09 5.71 7.41
C PHE A 187 4.25 6.66 7.73
N VAL A 188 5.50 6.15 7.73
CA VAL A 188 6.70 6.95 8.07
C VAL A 188 6.96 8.03 7.03
N THR A 189 6.74 7.72 5.73
CA THR A 189 6.89 8.69 4.65
C THR A 189 5.82 9.79 4.75
N ALA A 190 4.57 9.41 5.07
CA ALA A 190 3.49 10.36 5.28
C ALA A 190 3.73 11.26 6.51
N ARG A 191 4.22 10.69 7.60
CA ARG A 191 4.62 11.46 8.79
C ARG A 191 5.74 12.47 8.48
N ARG A 192 6.68 12.09 7.61
CA ARG A 192 7.72 13.02 7.17
C ARG A 192 7.15 14.13 6.31
N LEU A 193 6.23 13.83 5.40
CA LEU A 193 5.51 14.84 4.60
C LEU A 193 4.73 15.81 5.48
N TRP A 194 4.14 15.31 6.58
CA TRP A 194 3.46 16.16 7.57
C TRP A 194 4.41 17.12 8.27
N ALA A 195 5.58 16.63 8.70
CA ALA A 195 6.56 17.43 9.44
C ALA A 195 7.26 18.49 8.57
N HIS A 196 7.26 18.30 7.23
CA HIS A 196 7.92 19.19 6.28
C HIS A 196 6.96 19.51 5.13
N PRO A 197 5.91 20.32 5.40
CA PRO A 197 4.97 20.70 4.36
C PRO A 197 5.70 21.49 3.27
N PRO A 198 5.29 21.33 1.98
CA PRO A 198 5.83 22.13 0.91
C PRO A 198 5.68 23.61 1.24
N THR A 199 6.77 24.34 1.16
CA THR A 199 6.69 25.82 1.27
C THR A 199 5.98 26.31 0.03
N ALA A 200 4.82 26.97 0.20
CA ALA A 200 4.15 27.66 -0.89
C ALA A 200 5.17 28.62 -1.52
N SER A 201 5.52 28.37 -2.79
CA SER A 201 6.40 29.29 -3.54
C SER A 201 5.78 30.68 -3.49
N SER A 202 6.49 31.64 -2.87
CA SER A 202 6.04 33.01 -2.77
C SER A 202 5.77 33.55 -4.18
N PRO A 203 4.62 34.19 -4.45
CA PRO A 203 4.26 34.74 -5.75
C PRO A 203 5.17 35.89 -6.24
N ARG A 204 6.18 36.28 -5.46
CA ARG A 204 6.98 37.50 -5.70
C ARG A 204 8.03 37.41 -6.81
N SER A 205 8.31 36.24 -7.38
CA SER A 205 9.34 36.14 -8.44
C SER A 205 8.84 36.27 -9.88
N ARG A 206 7.52 36.43 -10.09
CA ARG A 206 6.95 36.60 -11.46
C ARG A 206 6.66 38.06 -11.88
N ALA A 207 6.96 39.04 -11.04
CA ALA A 207 6.69 40.42 -11.31
C ALA A 207 7.94 41.22 -11.75
N GLU A 208 9.12 40.61 -11.86
CA GLU A 208 10.38 41.27 -12.18
C GLU A 208 11.04 40.74 -13.46
N GLU A 209 10.34 39.93 -14.29
CA GLU A 209 10.70 39.63 -15.69
C GLU A 209 9.71 40.32 -16.65
#